data_d4a85f3f322e114660cac793a085d605
#
_entry.id   d4a85f3f322e114660cac793a085d605
#
_cell.length_a   1.000
_cell.length_b   1.000
_cell.length_c   1.000
_cell.angle_alpha   90.00
_cell.angle_beta   90.00
_cell.angle_gamma   90.00
#
_symmetry.space_group_name_H-M   'P 1'
#
loop_
_entity.id
_entity.type
_entity.pdbx_description
1 polymer ?
#
loop_
_entity_poly.entity_id
_entity_poly.type
_entity_poly.pdbx_seq_one_letter_code
_entity_poly.pdbx_strand_id
1 'polypeptide(L)'
;MDTRKNKGISGAGLLVLVVFLFAVLWFTNMFENQSDRLTWSEFQTLVTGDNVDSISVIQNKNVPTGHVEIKLKKEDKDGKQVRYLYVSDINEVQDYLKENKLDYDMADVPQDTLFSTTILPVLLTLAGVMFIFMMMNRQGGNAGSKAMSFGKSRAKLSTDSDKKVTFDHVAGLKEEKEELEEIVDFLKEPKKYIQVGARIPKGVLLVGPPGTGKTLLAKAVAGEAGVPFFTISGSDFVEMFVGVGASRVRDLFEEAKKNAPCIIFIDEIDAVARRRGTGMGGGHDEREQTLNQLLVEMDGFGVNEGIIVRAATNRVDILDPAILRPGRFDRKVVVGRPDVQGREDILKVHAKGKPLSEEIDLKQIAQTTAGFAGADLENLLNEAAILAAKAGRLFLKQEDIQKAFIKVGIGAEKKSRVISEKERRITAFHEAGHAILFHVLPDVGPVYSVSIIPTGSAGGYTMPLPEQDEMFNTKGKMLQDITVALGGRVAEEIIFDDITTGASQDIKQATGIAKSMVTKFGMSEKVGLINYDDDSDEVFIGRDLAHASRGYGENVAGVIDQEVKRIIDECYAKAKSIILEYDHVLHACAELLLEKEKISREEFEALFGDEA
;
A
#
# COMPACT_ATOMS: atom_id res chain seq x y z
N MET A 1 9.77 -14.19 27.60
CA MET A 1 9.70 -13.47 28.90
C MET A 1 9.25 -12.05 28.62
N ASP A 2 7.95 -11.86 28.80
CA ASP A 2 7.26 -10.59 28.48
C ASP A 2 7.28 -9.70 29.73
N THR A 3 8.04 -8.64 29.71
CA THR A 3 7.97 -7.58 30.73
C THR A 3 6.98 -6.52 30.29
N ARG A 4 5.71 -6.71 30.64
CA ARG A 4 4.71 -5.64 30.62
C ARG A 4 5.13 -4.53 31.58
N LYS A 5 5.65 -3.43 31.09
CA LYS A 5 5.80 -2.18 31.85
C LYS A 5 4.41 -1.66 32.22
N ASN A 6 4.03 -1.80 33.48
CA ASN A 6 2.93 -1.06 34.10
C ASN A 6 3.18 0.45 33.86
N LYS A 7 2.32 1.08 33.07
CA LYS A 7 2.24 2.55 32.99
C LYS A 7 1.59 3.04 34.29
N GLY A 8 2.39 3.33 35.31
CA GLY A 8 1.97 4.08 36.47
C GLY A 8 1.38 5.44 36.02
N ILE A 9 0.33 5.87 36.69
CA ILE A 9 -0.30 7.19 36.49
C ILE A 9 0.81 8.22 36.58
N SER A 10 1.00 9.02 35.52
CA SER A 10 2.02 10.07 35.51
C SER A 10 1.74 11.05 36.67
N GLY A 11 2.79 11.57 37.33
CA GLY A 11 2.62 12.51 38.45
C GLY A 11 1.67 13.70 38.14
N ALA A 12 1.55 14.05 36.85
CA ALA A 12 0.57 15.03 36.36
C ALA A 12 -0.88 14.53 36.49
N GLY A 13 -1.14 13.25 36.20
CA GLY A 13 -2.48 12.65 36.36
C GLY A 13 -2.91 12.59 37.82
N LEU A 14 -1.96 12.32 38.73
CA LEU A 14 -2.23 12.31 40.17
C LEU A 14 -2.57 13.71 40.69
N LEU A 15 -1.89 14.75 40.21
CA LEU A 15 -2.11 16.14 40.62
C LEU A 15 -3.45 16.68 40.13
N VAL A 16 -3.85 16.36 38.89
CA VAL A 16 -5.18 16.67 38.34
C VAL A 16 -6.28 15.99 39.15
N LEU A 17 -6.06 14.74 39.57
CA LEU A 17 -7.03 13.99 40.38
C LEU A 17 -7.15 14.60 41.79
N VAL A 18 -6.06 15.08 42.39
CA VAL A 18 -6.06 15.76 43.69
C VAL A 18 -6.77 17.10 43.62
N VAL A 19 -6.50 17.92 42.58
CA VAL A 19 -7.18 19.19 42.37
C VAL A 19 -8.67 18.98 42.09
N PHE A 20 -9.04 17.98 41.32
CA PHE A 20 -10.42 17.60 41.08
C PHE A 20 -11.14 17.15 42.37
N LEU A 21 -10.49 16.31 43.19
CA LEU A 21 -11.02 15.91 44.50
C LEU A 21 -11.22 17.10 45.43
N PHE A 22 -10.27 18.04 45.46
CA PHE A 22 -10.40 19.26 46.26
C PHE A 22 -11.55 20.16 45.75
N ALA A 23 -11.69 20.31 44.44
CA ALA A 23 -12.80 21.05 43.84
C ALA A 23 -14.17 20.39 44.13
N VAL A 24 -14.25 19.08 44.11
CA VAL A 24 -15.47 18.32 44.46
C VAL A 24 -15.80 18.48 45.93
N LEU A 25 -14.82 18.34 46.84
CA LEU A 25 -15.00 18.55 48.30
C LEU A 25 -15.41 20.00 48.61
N TRP A 26 -14.85 21.00 47.91
CA TRP A 26 -15.26 22.37 48.08
C TRP A 26 -16.69 22.65 47.57
N PHE A 27 -17.05 22.02 46.45
CA PHE A 27 -18.39 22.14 45.87
C PHE A 27 -19.45 21.43 46.73
N THR A 28 -19.15 20.26 47.30
CA THR A 28 -20.07 19.55 48.19
C THR A 28 -20.29 20.31 49.50
N ASN A 29 -19.25 20.90 50.08
CA ASN A 29 -19.37 21.74 51.30
C ASN A 29 -20.23 23.03 51.06
N MET A 30 -20.31 23.50 49.82
CA MET A 30 -21.10 24.67 49.46
C MET A 30 -22.61 24.39 49.44
N PHE A 31 -23.03 23.14 49.32
CA PHE A 31 -24.43 22.73 49.25
C PHE A 31 -25.00 22.13 50.54
N GLU A 32 -24.18 21.87 51.57
CA GLU A 32 -24.60 21.20 52.80
C GLU A 32 -25.46 22.06 53.74
N ASN A 33 -25.48 23.39 53.57
CA ASN A 33 -26.09 24.32 54.56
C ASN A 33 -27.60 24.64 54.30
N GLN A 34 -28.28 23.99 53.37
CA GLN A 34 -29.72 24.33 53.14
C GLN A 34 -30.73 23.51 53.96
N SER A 35 -30.35 22.38 54.52
CA SER A 35 -31.27 21.48 55.24
C SER A 35 -31.43 21.81 56.76
N ASP A 36 -30.64 22.73 57.29
CA ASP A 36 -30.55 23.00 58.73
C ASP A 36 -31.29 24.27 59.17
N ARG A 37 -32.06 24.88 58.27
CA ARG A 37 -32.77 26.14 58.49
C ARG A 37 -34.12 25.90 59.17
N LEU A 38 -34.39 26.69 60.22
CA LEU A 38 -35.68 26.74 60.90
C LEU A 38 -36.53 27.90 60.41
N THR A 39 -37.86 27.70 60.42
CA THR A 39 -38.82 28.77 60.32
C THR A 39 -39.03 29.41 61.68
N TRP A 40 -39.58 30.65 61.69
CA TRP A 40 -39.84 31.38 62.96
C TRP A 40 -40.76 30.59 63.91
N SER A 41 -41.79 29.93 63.41
CA SER A 41 -42.71 29.13 64.23
C SER A 41 -42.06 27.88 64.80
N GLU A 42 -41.17 27.22 64.02
CA GLU A 42 -40.40 26.08 64.53
C GLU A 42 -39.38 26.50 65.58
N PHE A 43 -38.71 27.64 65.41
CA PHE A 43 -37.85 28.25 66.38
C PHE A 43 -38.54 28.49 67.71
N GLN A 44 -39.75 29.16 67.71
CA GLN A 44 -40.53 29.42 68.91
C GLN A 44 -40.88 28.13 69.65
N THR A 45 -41.27 27.10 68.91
CA THR A 45 -41.65 25.77 69.47
C THR A 45 -40.46 25.05 70.06
N LEU A 46 -39.29 25.16 69.42
CA LEU A 46 -38.09 24.48 69.77
C LEU A 46 -37.42 25.10 71.00
N VAL A 47 -37.40 26.43 71.11
CA VAL A 47 -36.77 27.19 72.18
C VAL A 47 -37.61 27.16 73.48
N THR A 48 -38.92 26.95 73.38
CA THR A 48 -39.78 26.76 74.55
C THR A 48 -39.78 25.30 75.10
N GLY A 49 -39.10 24.36 74.42
CA GLY A 49 -38.96 22.98 74.82
C GLY A 49 -37.71 22.72 75.66
N ASP A 50 -37.71 21.65 76.48
CA ASP A 50 -36.58 21.31 77.37
C ASP A 50 -35.33 20.74 76.70
N ASN A 51 -35.28 20.65 75.35
CA ASN A 51 -34.20 20.03 74.57
C ASN A 51 -33.11 21.00 74.08
N VAL A 52 -33.12 22.27 74.49
CA VAL A 52 -32.11 23.26 74.09
C VAL A 52 -30.93 23.19 75.07
N ASP A 53 -29.68 23.12 74.52
CA ASP A 53 -28.48 23.14 75.27
C ASP A 53 -27.88 24.58 75.36
N SER A 54 -27.72 25.23 74.19
CA SER A 54 -27.30 26.62 74.13
C SER A 54 -27.88 27.34 72.91
N ILE A 55 -28.07 28.64 73.09
CA ILE A 55 -28.53 29.55 72.03
C ILE A 55 -27.44 30.61 71.81
N SER A 56 -26.89 30.65 70.62
CA SER A 56 -25.90 31.65 70.25
C SER A 56 -26.47 32.58 69.17
N VAL A 57 -26.51 33.85 69.48
CA VAL A 57 -27.00 34.90 68.56
C VAL A 57 -25.80 35.53 67.87
N ILE A 58 -25.75 35.37 66.55
CA ILE A 58 -24.64 35.81 65.69
C ILE A 58 -25.13 36.92 64.78
N GLN A 59 -24.62 38.13 64.97
CA GLN A 59 -24.96 39.26 64.16
C GLN A 59 -24.11 39.31 62.91
N ASN A 60 -24.73 39.61 61.76
CA ASN A 60 -23.99 39.80 60.53
C ASN A 60 -23.37 41.20 60.46
N LYS A 61 -22.38 41.37 59.62
CA LYS A 61 -21.75 42.68 59.37
C LYS A 61 -22.74 43.75 58.86
N ASN A 62 -23.77 43.33 58.12
CA ASN A 62 -24.85 44.17 57.64
C ASN A 62 -25.98 44.16 58.68
N VAL A 63 -25.90 45.01 59.67
CA VAL A 63 -26.91 45.23 60.70
C VAL A 63 -28.23 45.67 60.07
N PRO A 64 -29.41 45.21 60.53
CA PRO A 64 -29.68 44.40 61.72
C PRO A 64 -29.76 42.86 61.44
N THR A 65 -29.32 42.38 60.29
CA THR A 65 -29.46 41.00 59.95
C THR A 65 -28.53 40.07 60.74
N GLY A 66 -28.93 38.84 60.99
CA GLY A 66 -28.13 37.86 61.69
C GLY A 66 -28.70 36.43 61.61
N HIS A 67 -28.08 35.54 62.30
CA HIS A 67 -28.62 34.19 62.49
C HIS A 67 -28.43 33.73 63.95
N VAL A 68 -29.31 32.79 64.35
CA VAL A 68 -29.27 32.19 65.66
C VAL A 68 -28.90 30.72 65.47
N GLU A 69 -27.85 30.31 66.15
CA GLU A 69 -27.42 28.91 66.25
C GLU A 69 -28.00 28.32 67.52
N ILE A 70 -28.74 27.22 67.39
CA ILE A 70 -29.36 26.52 68.51
C ILE A 70 -28.73 25.11 68.59
N LYS A 71 -28.04 24.83 69.66
CA LYS A 71 -27.57 23.48 69.97
C LYS A 71 -28.56 22.73 70.86
N LEU A 72 -28.85 21.50 70.47
CA LEU A 72 -29.80 20.63 71.13
C LEU A 72 -29.05 19.61 72.00
N LYS A 73 -29.64 19.27 73.16
CA LYS A 73 -29.11 18.20 74.07
C LYS A 73 -29.25 16.82 73.46
N LYS A 74 -30.23 16.58 72.62
CA LYS A 74 -30.47 15.35 71.86
C LYS A 74 -30.83 15.71 70.44
N GLU A 75 -30.45 14.82 69.50
CA GLU A 75 -30.80 15.01 68.07
C GLU A 75 -32.31 15.20 67.91
N ASP A 76 -32.69 16.08 67.02
CA ASP A 76 -34.05 16.36 66.63
C ASP A 76 -34.61 15.22 65.77
N LYS A 77 -35.88 15.26 65.39
CA LYS A 77 -36.59 14.31 64.52
C LYS A 77 -35.87 14.04 63.20
N ASP A 78 -35.08 15.02 62.75
CA ASP A 78 -34.28 14.97 61.54
C ASP A 78 -32.81 14.51 61.77
N GLY A 79 -32.47 14.06 63.00
CA GLY A 79 -31.09 13.58 63.33
C GLY A 79 -30.06 14.69 63.45
N LYS A 80 -30.47 15.95 63.73
CA LYS A 80 -29.58 17.09 63.79
C LYS A 80 -29.42 17.62 65.22
N GLN A 81 -28.19 17.99 65.58
CA GLN A 81 -27.84 18.57 66.88
C GLN A 81 -27.75 20.09 66.84
N VAL A 82 -27.59 20.67 65.65
CA VAL A 82 -27.44 22.14 65.48
C VAL A 82 -28.48 22.60 64.45
N ARG A 83 -29.20 23.67 64.78
CA ARG A 83 -30.19 24.27 63.90
C ARG A 83 -29.92 25.78 63.76
N TYR A 84 -30.27 26.33 62.63
CA TYR A 84 -30.00 27.75 62.29
C TYR A 84 -31.30 28.46 61.94
N LEU A 85 -31.53 29.62 62.57
CA LEU A 85 -32.56 30.61 62.18
C LEU A 85 -31.90 31.84 61.63
N TYR A 86 -32.22 32.18 60.35
CA TYR A 86 -31.73 33.38 59.70
C TYR A 86 -32.82 34.46 59.80
N VAL A 87 -32.45 35.65 60.32
CA VAL A 87 -33.41 36.76 60.54
C VAL A 87 -32.95 38.03 59.88
N SER A 88 -33.94 38.83 59.44
CA SER A 88 -33.73 40.18 58.86
C SER A 88 -33.46 41.22 59.91
N ASP A 89 -33.97 41.04 61.14
CA ASP A 89 -33.67 41.85 62.27
C ASP A 89 -33.37 40.97 63.51
N ILE A 90 -32.15 41.06 63.98
CA ILE A 90 -31.66 40.25 65.14
C ILE A 90 -32.25 40.78 66.46
N ASN A 91 -32.66 42.03 66.53
CA ASN A 91 -33.20 42.63 67.71
C ASN A 91 -34.56 41.97 68.07
N GLU A 92 -35.39 41.63 67.08
CA GLU A 92 -36.66 40.90 67.31
C GLU A 92 -36.44 39.55 68.03
N VAL A 93 -35.36 38.85 67.65
CA VAL A 93 -35.02 37.61 68.32
C VAL A 93 -34.55 37.84 69.77
N GLN A 94 -33.67 38.82 69.91
CA GLN A 94 -33.20 39.17 71.26
C GLN A 94 -34.30 39.62 72.19
N ASP A 95 -35.24 40.42 71.70
CA ASP A 95 -36.39 40.86 72.51
C ASP A 95 -37.29 39.66 72.86
N TYR A 96 -37.54 38.73 71.89
CA TYR A 96 -38.30 37.53 72.14
C TYR A 96 -37.61 36.60 73.18
N LEU A 97 -36.27 36.44 73.11
CA LEU A 97 -35.49 35.63 74.07
C LEU A 97 -35.52 36.28 75.47
N LYS A 98 -35.46 37.61 75.59
CA LYS A 98 -35.55 38.36 76.88
C LYS A 98 -36.94 38.28 77.49
N GLU A 99 -37.98 38.43 76.71
CA GLU A 99 -39.37 38.34 77.17
C GLU A 99 -39.68 36.95 77.76
N ASN A 100 -39.12 35.88 77.10
CA ASN A 100 -39.31 34.51 77.54
C ASN A 100 -38.27 34.04 78.60
N LYS A 101 -37.39 34.95 79.06
CA LYS A 101 -36.35 34.70 80.10
C LYS A 101 -35.44 33.51 79.72
N LEU A 102 -35.05 33.40 78.47
CA LEU A 102 -34.17 32.40 77.97
C LEU A 102 -32.71 32.92 77.94
N ASP A 103 -31.77 32.10 78.42
CA ASP A 103 -30.33 32.46 78.39
C ASP A 103 -29.80 32.29 76.95
N TYR A 104 -29.04 33.26 76.48
CA TYR A 104 -28.38 33.23 75.19
C TYR A 104 -27.03 33.95 75.24
N ASP A 105 -26.10 33.44 74.46
CA ASP A 105 -24.78 34.05 74.25
C ASP A 105 -24.77 34.89 72.98
N MET A 106 -24.04 35.98 72.98
CA MET A 106 -23.78 36.79 71.79
C MET A 106 -22.37 36.48 71.28
N ALA A 107 -22.30 35.93 70.08
CA ALA A 107 -21.03 35.68 69.44
C ALA A 107 -20.50 36.97 68.73
N ASP A 108 -19.17 37.05 68.64
CA ASP A 108 -18.52 38.18 67.93
C ASP A 108 -18.93 38.24 66.46
N VAL A 109 -19.04 39.46 65.94
CA VAL A 109 -19.34 39.66 64.50
C VAL A 109 -18.19 39.11 63.67
N PRO A 110 -18.47 38.19 62.71
CA PRO A 110 -17.43 37.61 61.89
C PRO A 110 -16.59 38.70 61.18
N GLN A 111 -15.28 38.75 61.44
CA GLN A 111 -14.37 39.64 60.73
C GLN A 111 -14.06 39.03 59.34
N ASP A 112 -14.42 39.76 58.26
CA ASP A 112 -14.03 39.43 56.90
C ASP A 112 -12.52 39.58 56.76
N THR A 113 -11.80 38.51 56.82
CA THR A 113 -10.43 38.44 56.30
C THR A 113 -10.49 38.27 54.79
N LEU A 114 -10.73 39.39 54.07
CA LEU A 114 -10.71 39.42 52.60
C LEU A 114 -9.51 38.70 52.01
N PHE A 115 -8.43 38.61 52.75
CA PHE A 115 -7.21 37.92 52.36
C PHE A 115 -7.38 36.40 52.34
N SER A 116 -7.97 35.83 53.39
CA SER A 116 -8.08 34.35 53.52
C SER A 116 -9.26 33.75 52.74
N THR A 117 -10.35 34.52 52.59
CA THR A 117 -11.59 34.04 51.90
C THR A 117 -11.60 34.26 50.39
N THR A 118 -10.91 35.30 49.89
CA THR A 118 -10.96 35.67 48.48
C THR A 118 -9.58 35.71 47.81
N ILE A 119 -8.63 36.44 48.41
CA ILE A 119 -7.32 36.66 47.75
C ILE A 119 -6.46 35.39 47.72
N LEU A 120 -6.38 34.66 48.83
CA LEU A 120 -5.55 33.46 48.93
C LEU A 120 -6.02 32.30 47.97
N PRO A 121 -7.32 31.99 47.86
CA PRO A 121 -7.80 31.01 46.88
C PRO A 121 -7.56 31.41 45.43
N VAL A 122 -7.74 32.73 45.09
CA VAL A 122 -7.47 33.22 43.74
C VAL A 122 -5.98 33.14 43.40
N LEU A 123 -5.09 33.49 44.33
CA LEU A 123 -3.64 33.34 44.13
C LEU A 123 -3.21 31.87 43.96
N LEU A 124 -3.79 30.97 44.75
CA LEU A 124 -3.51 29.53 44.63
C LEU A 124 -4.02 28.93 43.30
N THR A 125 -5.20 29.37 42.82
CA THR A 125 -5.72 28.93 41.52
C THR A 125 -4.88 29.48 40.37
N LEU A 126 -4.47 30.76 40.43
CA LEU A 126 -3.57 31.39 39.45
C LEU A 126 -2.20 30.71 39.42
N ALA A 127 -1.63 30.39 40.59
CA ALA A 127 -0.38 29.66 40.70
C ALA A 127 -0.51 28.23 40.14
N GLY A 128 -1.64 27.56 40.39
CA GLY A 128 -1.95 26.22 39.84
C GLY A 128 -2.07 26.26 38.31
N VAL A 129 -2.80 27.22 37.74
CA VAL A 129 -2.91 27.40 36.28
C VAL A 129 -1.56 27.72 35.65
N MET A 130 -0.78 28.61 36.30
CA MET A 130 0.57 28.95 35.80
C MET A 130 1.53 27.74 35.88
N PHE A 131 1.43 26.91 36.92
CA PHE A 131 2.20 25.70 37.04
C PHE A 131 1.81 24.63 35.97
N ILE A 132 0.50 24.48 35.71
CA ILE A 132 0.00 23.58 34.64
C ILE A 132 0.47 24.11 33.28
N PHE A 133 0.39 25.41 33.03
CA PHE A 133 0.87 26.04 31.79
C PHE A 133 2.40 25.85 31.62
N MET A 134 3.16 26.02 32.70
CA MET A 134 4.62 25.79 32.68
C MET A 134 4.99 24.30 32.46
N MET A 135 4.20 23.39 33.01
CA MET A 135 4.35 21.94 32.81
C MET A 135 3.93 21.52 31.39
N MET A 136 2.87 22.08 30.83
CA MET A 136 2.49 21.90 29.41
C MET A 136 3.55 22.45 28.48
N ASN A 137 4.14 23.61 28.78
CA ASN A 137 5.22 24.18 27.98
C ASN A 137 6.54 23.34 28.08
N ARG A 138 6.83 22.72 29.22
CA ARG A 138 7.96 21.78 29.34
C ARG A 138 7.72 20.46 28.61
N GLN A 139 6.49 19.95 28.52
CA GLN A 139 6.14 18.78 27.68
C GLN A 139 5.95 19.16 26.22
N GLY A 140 5.60 20.39 25.90
CA GLY A 140 5.42 20.91 24.53
C GLY A 140 6.72 21.05 23.74
N GLY A 141 7.88 21.10 24.39
CA GLY A 141 9.19 21.11 23.73
C GLY A 141 9.49 19.84 22.91
N ASN A 142 8.88 18.69 23.26
CA ASN A 142 8.99 17.45 22.50
C ASN A 142 7.86 17.26 21.46
N ALA A 143 6.73 17.93 21.59
CA ALA A 143 5.65 17.88 20.61
C ALA A 143 5.90 18.86 19.44
N GLY A 144 6.52 20.01 19.71
CA GLY A 144 6.93 20.96 18.68
C GLY A 144 8.04 20.39 17.76
N SER A 145 8.99 19.62 18.30
CA SER A 145 10.02 18.94 17.50
C SER A 145 9.44 17.77 16.68
N LYS A 146 8.40 17.09 17.16
CA LYS A 146 7.68 16.07 16.36
C LYS A 146 6.82 16.70 15.26
N ALA A 147 6.17 17.83 15.50
CA ALA A 147 5.42 18.54 14.46
C ALA A 147 6.35 19.10 13.37
N MET A 148 7.55 19.60 13.73
CA MET A 148 8.58 19.98 12.76
C MET A 148 9.22 18.79 12.01
N SER A 149 9.13 17.57 12.54
CA SER A 149 9.68 16.39 11.85
C SER A 149 8.75 15.78 10.79
N PHE A 150 7.48 16.17 10.72
CA PHE A 150 6.54 15.71 9.68
C PHE A 150 6.93 16.15 8.26
N GLY A 151 7.61 17.29 8.13
CA GLY A 151 8.09 17.80 6.84
C GLY A 151 9.48 17.30 6.43
N LYS A 152 10.18 16.54 7.27
CA LYS A 152 11.50 16.00 6.91
C LYS A 152 11.40 14.86 5.93
N SER A 153 12.34 14.83 4.98
CA SER A 153 12.48 13.76 4.02
C SER A 153 12.68 12.41 4.73
N ARG A 154 11.96 11.38 4.26
CA ARG A 154 12.17 9.99 4.67
C ARG A 154 13.22 9.29 3.80
N ALA A 155 13.94 10.03 2.97
CA ALA A 155 14.94 9.48 2.09
C ALA A 155 16.00 8.70 2.89
N LYS A 156 16.29 7.49 2.44
CA LYS A 156 17.35 6.67 3.02
C LYS A 156 18.64 7.01 2.31
N LEU A 157 19.60 7.54 3.06
CA LEU A 157 20.97 7.68 2.57
C LEU A 157 21.64 6.31 2.67
N SER A 158 21.97 5.72 1.53
CA SER A 158 22.83 4.53 1.48
C SER A 158 24.28 4.99 1.57
N THR A 159 24.83 4.89 2.77
CA THR A 159 26.25 5.14 3.06
C THR A 159 27.05 3.84 3.00
N ASP A 160 28.37 3.92 2.99
CA ASP A 160 29.38 2.89 2.76
C ASP A 160 29.29 1.55 3.53
N SER A 161 28.32 1.36 4.45
CA SER A 161 28.15 0.13 5.23
C SER A 161 27.34 -0.96 4.53
N ASP A 162 26.52 -0.62 3.55
CA ASP A 162 25.81 -1.61 2.75
C ASP A 162 26.70 -2.06 1.58
N LYS A 163 26.80 -3.37 1.33
CA LYS A 163 27.58 -3.94 0.22
C LYS A 163 27.36 -3.11 -1.05
N LYS A 164 28.41 -2.45 -1.55
CA LYS A 164 28.31 -1.62 -2.76
C LYS A 164 27.80 -2.47 -3.91
N VAL A 165 26.63 -2.13 -4.42
CA VAL A 165 26.07 -2.72 -5.63
C VAL A 165 26.71 -2.05 -6.82
N THR A 166 27.41 -2.79 -7.68
CA THR A 166 28.08 -2.32 -8.90
C THR A 166 27.45 -2.95 -10.14
N PHE A 167 27.90 -2.60 -11.33
CA PHE A 167 27.46 -3.21 -12.57
C PHE A 167 27.69 -4.73 -12.65
N ASP A 168 28.60 -5.28 -11.88
CA ASP A 168 28.84 -6.73 -11.76
C ASP A 168 27.65 -7.48 -11.11
N HIS A 169 26.83 -6.77 -10.34
CA HIS A 169 25.64 -7.31 -9.70
C HIS A 169 24.40 -7.22 -10.60
N VAL A 170 24.48 -6.48 -11.71
CA VAL A 170 23.40 -6.33 -12.70
C VAL A 170 23.74 -7.21 -13.88
N ALA A 171 23.00 -8.27 -14.07
CA ALA A 171 23.14 -9.16 -15.23
C ALA A 171 22.17 -8.76 -16.35
N GLY A 172 22.54 -9.08 -17.59
CA GLY A 172 21.84 -8.55 -18.76
C GLY A 172 21.95 -7.03 -18.88
N LEU A 173 21.06 -6.38 -19.58
CA LEU A 173 20.97 -4.91 -19.73
C LEU A 173 22.28 -4.28 -20.21
N LYS A 174 22.90 -4.86 -21.25
CA LYS A 174 24.21 -4.40 -21.74
C LYS A 174 24.13 -2.98 -22.29
N GLU A 175 23.16 -2.72 -23.14
CA GLU A 175 22.93 -1.44 -23.79
C GLU A 175 22.56 -0.36 -22.77
N GLU A 176 21.70 -0.70 -21.81
CA GLU A 176 21.30 0.23 -20.74
C GLU A 176 22.47 0.56 -19.81
N LYS A 177 23.40 -0.38 -19.58
CA LYS A 177 24.62 -0.11 -18.82
C LYS A 177 25.55 0.83 -19.57
N GLU A 178 25.82 0.57 -20.85
CA GLU A 178 26.65 1.42 -21.71
C GLU A 178 26.11 2.86 -21.77
N GLU A 179 24.79 3.00 -21.92
CA GLU A 179 24.13 4.31 -21.89
C GLU A 179 24.30 5.03 -20.54
N LEU A 180 24.37 4.29 -19.45
CA LEU A 180 24.53 4.84 -18.10
C LEU A 180 25.99 5.00 -17.66
N GLU A 181 26.94 4.38 -18.34
CA GLU A 181 28.41 4.58 -18.10
C GLU A 181 28.85 6.02 -18.30
N GLU A 182 28.27 6.73 -19.28
CA GLU A 182 28.51 8.16 -19.45
C GLU A 182 28.23 8.98 -18.20
N ILE A 183 27.18 8.58 -17.45
CA ILE A 183 26.80 9.25 -16.21
C ILE A 183 27.78 8.91 -15.09
N VAL A 184 28.22 7.66 -15.03
CA VAL A 184 29.26 7.23 -14.07
C VAL A 184 30.52 8.00 -14.30
N ASP A 185 30.98 8.11 -15.54
CA ASP A 185 32.22 8.84 -15.91
C ASP A 185 32.10 10.32 -15.56
N PHE A 186 30.94 10.93 -15.81
CA PHE A 186 30.73 12.32 -15.40
C PHE A 186 30.83 12.51 -13.89
N LEU A 187 30.19 11.64 -13.12
CA LEU A 187 30.20 11.73 -11.65
C LEU A 187 31.63 11.53 -11.10
N LYS A 188 32.46 10.70 -11.77
CA LYS A 188 33.86 10.48 -11.42
C LYS A 188 34.74 11.66 -11.86
N GLU A 189 34.56 12.16 -13.08
CA GLU A 189 35.43 13.19 -13.70
C GLU A 189 34.62 14.33 -14.34
N PRO A 190 33.86 15.14 -13.58
CA PRO A 190 33.00 16.19 -14.15
C PRO A 190 33.75 17.25 -14.94
N LYS A 191 35.01 17.53 -14.58
CA LYS A 191 35.85 18.55 -15.26
C LYS A 191 36.05 18.27 -16.73
N LYS A 192 36.23 17.02 -17.13
CA LYS A 192 36.44 16.59 -18.51
C LYS A 192 35.28 17.00 -19.43
N TYR A 193 34.05 16.83 -18.95
CA TYR A 193 32.83 17.15 -19.71
C TYR A 193 32.59 18.67 -19.76
N ILE A 194 32.83 19.36 -18.66
CA ILE A 194 32.65 20.81 -18.56
C ILE A 194 33.62 21.54 -19.52
N GLN A 195 34.86 21.08 -19.64
CA GLN A 195 35.89 21.70 -20.50
C GLN A 195 35.51 21.66 -21.99
N VAL A 196 34.83 20.63 -22.45
CA VAL A 196 34.37 20.51 -23.85
C VAL A 196 32.99 21.13 -24.07
N GLY A 197 32.37 21.73 -23.02
CA GLY A 197 31.06 22.36 -23.11
C GLY A 197 29.88 21.38 -23.12
N ALA A 198 30.11 20.11 -22.79
CA ALA A 198 29.06 19.11 -22.73
C ALA A 198 28.09 19.39 -21.58
N ARG A 199 26.80 19.17 -21.84
CA ARG A 199 25.71 19.26 -20.85
C ARG A 199 25.27 17.86 -20.50
N ILE A 200 25.35 17.49 -19.24
CA ILE A 200 24.89 16.20 -18.76
C ILE A 200 23.42 16.27 -18.39
N PRO A 201 22.64 15.21 -18.63
CA PRO A 201 21.25 15.18 -18.26
C PRO A 201 21.09 15.35 -16.75
N LYS A 202 20.22 16.30 -16.34
CA LYS A 202 19.89 16.50 -14.93
C LYS A 202 19.08 15.34 -14.37
N GLY A 203 18.27 14.70 -15.22
CA GLY A 203 17.41 13.61 -14.84
C GLY A 203 17.36 12.47 -15.84
N VAL A 204 17.29 11.25 -15.33
CA VAL A 204 17.14 10.02 -16.11
C VAL A 204 15.92 9.26 -15.63
N LEU A 205 15.00 9.00 -16.55
CA LEU A 205 13.80 8.22 -16.28
C LEU A 205 13.99 6.76 -16.72
N LEU A 206 13.97 5.84 -15.77
CA LEU A 206 13.97 4.39 -16.03
C LEU A 206 12.53 3.90 -16.21
N VAL A 207 12.23 3.34 -17.37
CA VAL A 207 10.88 2.92 -17.74
C VAL A 207 10.88 1.44 -18.07
N GLY A 208 9.87 0.68 -17.65
CA GLY A 208 9.74 -0.72 -18.04
C GLY A 208 8.85 -1.51 -17.09
N PRO A 209 8.56 -2.77 -17.42
CA PRO A 209 7.74 -3.66 -16.59
C PRO A 209 8.29 -3.81 -15.16
N PRO A 210 7.43 -4.18 -14.18
CA PRO A 210 7.90 -4.48 -12.84
C PRO A 210 8.88 -5.66 -12.85
N GLY A 211 9.80 -5.69 -11.88
CA GLY A 211 10.75 -6.79 -11.72
C GLY A 211 11.95 -6.81 -12.68
N THR A 212 12.08 -5.84 -13.61
CA THR A 212 13.17 -5.80 -14.60
C THR A 212 14.49 -5.24 -14.07
N GLY A 213 14.56 -4.83 -12.79
CA GLY A 213 15.82 -4.40 -12.17
C GLY A 213 16.09 -2.90 -12.20
N LYS A 214 15.10 -2.03 -12.50
CA LYS A 214 15.26 -0.56 -12.54
C LYS A 214 15.91 0.02 -11.27
N THR A 215 15.42 -0.34 -10.12
CA THR A 215 15.95 0.08 -8.81
C THR A 215 17.37 -0.45 -8.57
N LEU A 216 17.64 -1.69 -8.98
CA LEU A 216 18.97 -2.30 -8.90
C LEU A 216 19.98 -1.59 -9.80
N LEU A 217 19.59 -1.28 -11.03
CA LEU A 217 20.41 -0.55 -12.00
C LEU A 217 20.72 0.88 -11.50
N ALA A 218 19.76 1.57 -10.90
CA ALA A 218 19.98 2.89 -10.29
C ALA A 218 21.00 2.84 -9.15
N LYS A 219 20.93 1.83 -8.28
CA LYS A 219 21.90 1.60 -7.20
C LYS A 219 23.28 1.25 -7.75
N ALA A 220 23.34 0.43 -8.79
CA ALA A 220 24.60 0.01 -9.40
C ALA A 220 25.39 1.20 -9.99
N VAL A 221 24.71 2.14 -10.61
CA VAL A 221 25.34 3.36 -11.13
C VAL A 221 25.93 4.20 -9.99
N ALA A 222 25.24 4.36 -8.88
CA ALA A 222 25.75 5.10 -7.73
C ALA A 222 26.97 4.40 -7.09
N GLY A 223 26.88 3.07 -6.95
CA GLY A 223 27.99 2.26 -6.46
C GLY A 223 29.21 2.27 -7.38
N GLU A 224 28.99 2.23 -8.69
CA GLU A 224 30.06 2.32 -9.69
C GLU A 224 30.73 3.70 -9.72
N ALA A 225 29.89 4.75 -9.58
CA ALA A 225 30.41 6.12 -9.48
C ALA A 225 31.04 6.44 -8.10
N GLY A 226 30.78 5.64 -7.08
CA GLY A 226 31.27 5.88 -5.72
C GLY A 226 30.67 7.10 -5.03
N VAL A 227 29.44 7.50 -5.41
CA VAL A 227 28.75 8.68 -4.88
C VAL A 227 27.59 8.29 -3.94
N PRO A 228 27.20 9.19 -2.99
CA PRO A 228 26.04 9.00 -2.14
C PRO A 228 24.76 8.76 -2.94
N PHE A 229 23.91 7.85 -2.42
CA PHE A 229 22.66 7.46 -3.05
C PHE A 229 21.49 7.73 -2.11
N PHE A 230 20.64 8.68 -2.48
CA PHE A 230 19.40 8.99 -1.77
C PHE A 230 18.24 8.26 -2.44
N THR A 231 17.54 7.40 -1.72
CA THR A 231 16.39 6.67 -2.26
C THR A 231 15.13 7.01 -1.50
N ILE A 232 14.05 7.26 -2.25
CA ILE A 232 12.71 7.55 -1.75
C ILE A 232 11.66 6.96 -2.71
N SER A 233 10.51 6.54 -2.19
CA SER A 233 9.36 6.19 -3.03
C SER A 233 8.53 7.43 -3.35
N GLY A 234 7.99 7.53 -4.56
CA GLY A 234 7.03 8.57 -4.92
C GLY A 234 5.82 8.60 -3.97
N SER A 235 5.41 7.45 -3.45
CA SER A 235 4.34 7.35 -2.46
C SER A 235 4.68 8.03 -1.12
N ASP A 236 5.96 8.14 -0.75
CA ASP A 236 6.39 8.82 0.48
C ASP A 236 6.15 10.34 0.45
N PHE A 237 5.95 10.90 -0.73
CA PHE A 237 5.60 12.31 -0.88
C PHE A 237 4.09 12.57 -0.79
N VAL A 238 3.25 11.54 -0.92
CA VAL A 238 1.79 11.68 -0.87
C VAL A 238 1.33 11.56 0.57
N GLU A 239 0.79 12.65 1.11
CA GLU A 239 0.26 12.71 2.47
C GLU A 239 -1.15 13.35 2.47
N MET A 240 -1.89 13.19 3.57
CA MET A 240 -3.24 13.79 3.68
C MET A 240 -3.22 15.32 3.95
N PHE A 241 -2.07 15.85 4.35
CA PHE A 241 -1.92 17.27 4.70
C PHE A 241 -1.25 18.04 3.58
N VAL A 242 -1.91 19.07 3.09
CA VAL A 242 -1.43 19.94 2.02
C VAL A 242 -0.09 20.58 2.38
N GLY A 243 0.88 20.51 1.48
CA GLY A 243 2.21 21.12 1.61
C GLY A 243 3.28 20.27 2.30
N VAL A 244 2.92 19.12 2.90
CA VAL A 244 3.90 18.22 3.53
C VAL A 244 4.78 17.56 2.48
N GLY A 245 4.20 17.07 1.37
CA GLY A 245 4.94 16.49 0.26
C GLY A 245 5.93 17.48 -0.36
N ALA A 246 5.50 18.70 -0.63
CA ALA A 246 6.35 19.78 -1.12
C ALA A 246 7.51 20.12 -0.15
N SER A 247 7.26 20.06 1.15
CA SER A 247 8.30 20.27 2.17
C SER A 247 9.35 19.15 2.15
N ARG A 248 8.91 17.88 2.00
CA ARG A 248 9.82 16.73 1.88
C ARG A 248 10.68 16.79 0.63
N VAL A 249 10.11 17.25 -0.49
CA VAL A 249 10.88 17.46 -1.72
C VAL A 249 11.99 18.48 -1.48
N ARG A 250 11.68 19.63 -0.89
CA ARG A 250 12.70 20.66 -0.57
C ARG A 250 13.79 20.10 0.35
N ASP A 251 13.43 19.44 1.42
CA ASP A 251 14.36 18.87 2.39
C ASP A 251 15.29 17.83 1.73
N LEU A 252 14.74 16.97 0.84
CA LEU A 252 15.53 16.00 0.06
C LEU A 252 16.58 16.69 -0.82
N PHE A 253 16.17 17.72 -1.57
CA PHE A 253 17.10 18.42 -2.47
C PHE A 253 18.12 19.28 -1.70
N GLU A 254 17.75 19.86 -0.56
CA GLU A 254 18.69 20.55 0.33
C GLU A 254 19.75 19.59 0.89
N GLU A 255 19.33 18.38 1.28
CA GLU A 255 20.26 17.36 1.79
C GLU A 255 21.17 16.83 0.67
N ALA A 256 20.63 16.65 -0.53
CA ALA A 256 21.43 16.27 -1.70
C ALA A 256 22.47 17.34 -2.07
N LYS A 257 22.11 18.63 -2.02
CA LYS A 257 23.04 19.73 -2.26
C LYS A 257 24.23 19.76 -1.29
N LYS A 258 23.99 19.35 -0.03
CA LYS A 258 25.06 19.25 0.99
C LYS A 258 26.03 18.09 0.74
N ASN A 259 25.54 17.05 0.03
CA ASN A 259 26.29 15.81 -0.23
C ASN A 259 26.67 15.63 -1.71
N ALA A 260 26.69 16.69 -2.49
CA ALA A 260 27.11 16.64 -3.89
C ALA A 260 28.61 16.32 -4.03
N PRO A 261 29.05 15.47 -5.02
CA PRO A 261 28.20 14.83 -6.04
C PRO A 261 27.41 13.66 -5.49
N CYS A 262 26.12 13.53 -5.91
CA CYS A 262 25.24 12.47 -5.43
C CYS A 262 24.15 12.11 -6.46
N ILE A 263 23.47 10.98 -6.23
CA ILE A 263 22.30 10.55 -7.00
C ILE A 263 21.08 10.56 -6.09
N ILE A 264 20.01 11.21 -6.56
CA ILE A 264 18.65 11.08 -5.98
C ILE A 264 17.88 10.06 -6.81
N PHE A 265 17.31 9.05 -6.18
CA PHE A 265 16.47 8.07 -6.84
C PHE A 265 15.05 8.10 -6.29
N ILE A 266 14.08 8.33 -7.17
CA ILE A 266 12.65 8.35 -6.86
C ILE A 266 12.00 7.13 -7.52
N ASP A 267 11.67 6.13 -6.73
CA ASP A 267 10.95 4.96 -7.23
C ASP A 267 9.45 5.27 -7.33
N GLU A 268 8.74 4.62 -8.25
CA GLU A 268 7.31 4.81 -8.46
C GLU A 268 6.92 6.30 -8.62
N ILE A 269 7.64 7.03 -9.46
CA ILE A 269 7.43 8.47 -9.66
C ILE A 269 6.00 8.80 -10.10
N ASP A 270 5.30 7.87 -10.73
CA ASP A 270 3.91 7.97 -11.16
C ASP A 270 2.92 8.18 -10.00
N ALA A 271 3.30 7.84 -8.77
CA ALA A 271 2.49 8.17 -7.59
C ALA A 271 2.30 9.70 -7.41
N VAL A 272 3.30 10.50 -7.82
CA VAL A 272 3.30 11.97 -7.69
C VAL A 272 3.12 12.66 -9.03
N ALA A 273 3.72 12.14 -10.09
CA ALA A 273 3.84 12.79 -11.39
C ALA A 273 2.76 12.38 -12.40
N ARG A 274 1.60 11.97 -11.95
CA ARG A 274 0.49 11.60 -12.81
C ARG A 274 -0.13 12.82 -13.48
N ARG A 275 -0.60 12.68 -14.73
CA ARG A 275 -1.36 13.72 -15.48
C ARG A 275 -2.52 14.28 -14.66
N ARG A 276 -2.78 15.56 -14.83
CA ARG A 276 -3.88 16.28 -14.18
C ARG A 276 -5.22 15.71 -14.62
N GLY A 277 -6.02 15.22 -13.69
CA GLY A 277 -7.40 14.81 -13.94
C GLY A 277 -8.36 15.97 -13.62
N THR A 278 -9.46 16.05 -14.38
CA THR A 278 -10.53 17.04 -14.14
C THR A 278 -11.46 16.69 -12.96
N GLY A 279 -11.03 15.82 -12.04
CA GLY A 279 -11.84 15.34 -10.90
C GLY A 279 -11.87 16.33 -9.74
N MET A 280 -13.07 16.63 -9.23
CA MET A 280 -13.28 17.41 -8.00
C MET A 280 -13.02 16.54 -6.75
N GLY A 281 -11.79 16.59 -6.20
CA GLY A 281 -11.46 15.92 -4.93
C GLY A 281 -10.17 16.44 -4.32
N GLY A 282 -10.20 16.83 -3.04
CA GLY A 282 -9.11 17.50 -2.32
C GLY A 282 -7.77 16.76 -2.19
N GLY A 283 -7.65 15.51 -2.66
CA GLY A 283 -6.39 14.78 -2.74
C GLY A 283 -5.57 15.08 -4.02
N HIS A 284 -6.12 15.84 -4.96
CA HIS A 284 -5.42 16.24 -6.18
C HIS A 284 -4.49 17.43 -5.94
N ASP A 285 -4.91 18.39 -5.13
CA ASP A 285 -4.17 19.64 -4.88
C ASP A 285 -2.80 19.38 -4.22
N GLU A 286 -2.72 18.42 -3.30
CA GLU A 286 -1.48 18.06 -2.63
C GLU A 286 -0.46 17.42 -3.58
N ARG A 287 -0.90 16.50 -4.44
CA ARG A 287 -0.04 15.87 -5.45
C ARG A 287 0.47 16.88 -6.47
N GLU A 288 -0.39 17.77 -6.95
CA GLU A 288 0.01 18.84 -7.88
C GLU A 288 1.01 19.79 -7.25
N GLN A 289 0.81 20.16 -6.00
CA GLN A 289 1.73 21.03 -5.28
C GLN A 289 3.09 20.35 -5.09
N THR A 290 3.10 19.06 -4.80
CA THR A 290 4.31 18.25 -4.66
C THR A 290 5.04 18.09 -5.98
N LEU A 291 4.32 17.77 -7.07
CA LEU A 291 4.89 17.72 -8.42
C LEU A 291 5.49 19.07 -8.82
N ASN A 292 4.75 20.16 -8.64
CA ASN A 292 5.23 21.50 -8.97
C ASN A 292 6.51 21.84 -8.18
N GLN A 293 6.59 21.47 -6.88
CA GLN A 293 7.80 21.66 -6.10
C GLN A 293 8.95 20.81 -6.63
N LEU A 294 8.72 19.55 -7.02
CA LEU A 294 9.74 18.70 -7.64
C LEU A 294 10.30 19.34 -8.92
N LEU A 295 9.41 19.86 -9.78
CA LEU A 295 9.82 20.54 -11.00
C LEU A 295 10.63 21.82 -10.70
N VAL A 296 10.23 22.60 -9.70
CA VAL A 296 10.96 23.79 -9.27
C VAL A 296 12.35 23.44 -8.75
N GLU A 297 12.49 22.39 -7.93
CA GLU A 297 13.80 21.96 -7.45
C GLU A 297 14.68 21.44 -8.59
N MET A 298 14.13 20.67 -9.53
CA MET A 298 14.88 20.21 -10.70
C MET A 298 15.33 21.36 -11.63
N ASP A 299 14.49 22.36 -11.81
CA ASP A 299 14.85 23.56 -12.59
C ASP A 299 15.86 24.43 -11.84
N GLY A 300 15.82 24.42 -10.49
CA GLY A 300 16.59 25.31 -9.61
C GLY A 300 18.05 24.95 -9.40
N PHE A 301 18.51 23.71 -9.74
CA PHE A 301 19.94 23.39 -9.67
C PHE A 301 20.64 23.50 -11.03
N GLY A 302 21.89 23.96 -11.00
CA GLY A 302 22.70 24.16 -12.20
C GLY A 302 23.12 22.82 -12.82
N VAL A 303 23.41 22.85 -14.13
CA VAL A 303 23.84 21.66 -14.91
C VAL A 303 25.09 20.99 -14.36
N ASN A 304 25.87 21.68 -13.55
CA ASN A 304 27.20 21.24 -13.09
C ASN A 304 27.30 21.09 -11.56
N GLU A 305 26.17 21.06 -10.83
CA GLU A 305 26.20 20.91 -9.36
C GLU A 305 26.50 19.48 -8.90
N GLY A 306 26.61 18.52 -9.83
CA GLY A 306 26.97 17.14 -9.50
C GLY A 306 25.78 16.34 -8.92
N ILE A 307 24.56 16.84 -9.01
CA ILE A 307 23.36 16.13 -8.58
C ILE A 307 22.64 15.58 -9.81
N ILE A 308 22.40 14.27 -9.82
CA ILE A 308 21.63 13.61 -10.87
C ILE A 308 20.38 13.00 -10.24
N VAL A 309 19.21 13.38 -10.78
CA VAL A 309 17.94 12.82 -10.35
C VAL A 309 17.59 11.64 -11.24
N ARG A 310 17.33 10.50 -10.65
CA ARG A 310 16.81 9.33 -11.35
C ARG A 310 15.42 9.02 -10.85
N ALA A 311 14.55 8.64 -11.75
CA ALA A 311 13.23 8.15 -11.38
C ALA A 311 12.94 6.83 -12.08
N ALA A 312 12.10 6.00 -11.47
CA ALA A 312 11.61 4.79 -12.08
C ALA A 312 10.07 4.80 -12.12
N THR A 313 9.53 4.27 -13.21
CA THR A 313 8.09 4.04 -13.37
C THR A 313 7.82 2.79 -14.19
N ASN A 314 6.71 2.13 -13.90
CA ASN A 314 6.19 1.05 -14.73
C ASN A 314 5.21 1.58 -15.80
N ARG A 315 4.76 2.84 -15.66
CA ARG A 315 3.71 3.45 -16.48
C ARG A 315 4.11 4.84 -16.94
N VAL A 316 4.79 4.92 -18.05
CA VAL A 316 5.19 6.21 -18.65
C VAL A 316 3.99 6.96 -19.26
N ASP A 317 2.96 6.23 -19.68
CA ASP A 317 1.73 6.71 -20.31
C ASP A 317 0.94 7.68 -19.43
N ILE A 318 0.96 7.47 -18.09
CA ILE A 318 0.20 8.31 -17.15
C ILE A 318 0.99 9.52 -16.62
N LEU A 319 2.27 9.65 -16.98
CA LEU A 319 3.09 10.76 -16.46
C LEU A 319 2.68 12.10 -17.07
N ASP A 320 2.76 13.16 -16.26
CA ASP A 320 2.58 14.54 -16.73
C ASP A 320 3.70 14.91 -17.72
N PRO A 321 3.38 15.38 -18.94
CA PRO A 321 4.38 15.77 -19.93
C PRO A 321 5.38 16.83 -19.45
N ALA A 322 5.02 17.61 -18.44
CA ALA A 322 5.89 18.63 -17.86
C ALA A 322 7.16 18.05 -17.24
N ILE A 323 7.12 16.79 -16.75
CA ILE A 323 8.28 16.14 -16.14
C ILE A 323 9.31 15.67 -17.20
N LEU A 324 8.85 15.43 -18.43
CA LEU A 324 9.66 14.96 -19.55
C LEU A 324 10.27 16.10 -20.38
N ARG A 325 10.09 17.36 -19.95
CA ARG A 325 10.68 18.51 -20.67
C ARG A 325 12.19 18.55 -20.46
N PRO A 326 12.94 19.04 -21.50
CA PRO A 326 14.38 19.28 -21.38
C PRO A 326 14.74 20.12 -20.16
N GLY A 327 15.81 19.73 -19.46
CA GLY A 327 16.21 20.33 -18.18
C GLY A 327 15.65 19.63 -16.94
N ARG A 328 14.81 18.58 -17.12
CA ARG A 328 14.24 17.76 -16.05
C ARG A 328 14.63 16.31 -16.27
N PHE A 329 13.70 15.43 -16.68
CA PHE A 329 14.08 14.07 -17.11
C PHE A 329 14.39 14.06 -18.61
N ASP A 330 15.60 14.49 -18.92
CA ASP A 330 16.07 14.67 -20.29
C ASP A 330 16.30 13.36 -21.02
N ARG A 331 16.63 12.31 -20.28
CA ARG A 331 16.95 10.99 -20.84
C ARG A 331 15.96 9.96 -20.33
N LYS A 332 15.48 9.11 -21.25
CA LYS A 332 14.59 7.99 -20.95
C LYS A 332 15.31 6.70 -21.32
N VAL A 333 15.57 5.84 -20.34
CA VAL A 333 16.16 4.51 -20.52
C VAL A 333 15.05 3.47 -20.33
N VAL A 334 14.85 2.65 -21.36
CA VAL A 334 13.83 1.60 -21.34
C VAL A 334 14.47 0.30 -20.86
N VAL A 335 14.06 -0.15 -19.66
CA VAL A 335 14.52 -1.39 -19.06
C VAL A 335 13.50 -2.48 -19.34
N GLY A 336 13.68 -3.19 -20.46
CA GLY A 336 12.80 -4.25 -20.95
C GLY A 336 12.88 -5.55 -20.16
N ARG A 337 12.08 -6.54 -20.57
CA ARG A 337 12.28 -7.92 -20.14
C ARG A 337 13.55 -8.47 -20.79
N PRO A 338 14.34 -9.29 -20.09
CA PRO A 338 15.58 -9.84 -20.62
C PRO A 338 15.30 -10.85 -21.73
N ASP A 339 16.14 -10.87 -22.75
CA ASP A 339 16.25 -11.92 -23.76
C ASP A 339 16.81 -13.21 -23.18
N VAL A 340 16.94 -14.26 -23.98
CA VAL A 340 17.46 -15.58 -23.53
C VAL A 340 18.85 -15.43 -22.89
N GLN A 341 19.74 -14.65 -23.52
CA GLN A 341 21.10 -14.44 -22.99
C GLN A 341 21.08 -13.66 -21.67
N GLY A 342 20.27 -12.61 -21.60
CA GLY A 342 20.08 -11.83 -20.38
C GLY A 342 19.49 -12.66 -19.25
N ARG A 343 18.53 -13.56 -19.55
CA ARG A 343 17.97 -14.49 -18.54
C ARG A 343 19.03 -15.47 -18.04
N GLU A 344 19.85 -16.02 -18.93
CA GLU A 344 20.95 -16.91 -18.54
C GLU A 344 21.96 -16.20 -17.62
N ASP A 345 22.33 -14.96 -17.96
CA ASP A 345 23.25 -14.16 -17.16
C ASP A 345 22.64 -13.79 -15.78
N ILE A 346 21.36 -13.47 -15.73
CA ILE A 346 20.61 -13.22 -14.48
C ILE A 346 20.58 -14.49 -13.62
N LEU A 347 20.27 -15.65 -14.21
CA LEU A 347 20.28 -16.93 -13.52
C LEU A 347 21.66 -17.24 -12.94
N LYS A 348 22.75 -17.00 -13.68
CA LYS A 348 24.13 -17.16 -13.17
C LYS A 348 24.41 -16.31 -11.96
N VAL A 349 23.93 -15.06 -11.94
CA VAL A 349 24.10 -14.16 -10.78
C VAL A 349 23.33 -14.67 -9.57
N HIS A 350 22.08 -15.07 -9.74
CA HIS A 350 21.25 -15.57 -8.64
C HIS A 350 21.59 -17.00 -8.21
N ALA A 351 22.30 -17.74 -9.03
CA ALA A 351 22.88 -19.04 -8.70
C ALA A 351 24.11 -18.94 -7.78
N LYS A 352 24.80 -17.79 -7.77
CA LYS A 352 25.94 -17.57 -6.88
C LYS A 352 25.51 -17.76 -5.42
N GLY A 353 26.11 -18.75 -4.74
CA GLY A 353 25.79 -19.07 -3.34
C GLY A 353 24.65 -20.07 -3.14
N LYS A 354 24.10 -20.62 -4.23
CA LYS A 354 23.18 -21.77 -4.18
C LYS A 354 23.90 -23.02 -4.69
N PRO A 355 23.89 -24.13 -3.94
CA PRO A 355 24.49 -25.39 -4.39
C PRO A 355 23.63 -26.02 -5.48
N LEU A 356 24.07 -25.95 -6.72
CA LEU A 356 23.42 -26.56 -7.88
C LEU A 356 24.04 -27.96 -8.15
N SER A 357 23.24 -28.91 -8.59
CA SER A 357 23.77 -30.16 -9.12
C SER A 357 24.40 -29.97 -10.51
N GLU A 358 25.31 -30.85 -10.91
CA GLU A 358 25.98 -30.78 -12.21
C GLU A 358 25.04 -30.96 -13.41
N GLU A 359 23.85 -31.53 -13.18
CA GLU A 359 22.82 -31.75 -14.19
C GLU A 359 22.05 -30.52 -14.60
N ILE A 360 22.20 -29.40 -13.86
CA ILE A 360 21.41 -28.17 -14.09
C ILE A 360 22.01 -27.38 -15.25
N ASP A 361 21.23 -27.27 -16.33
CA ASP A 361 21.55 -26.41 -17.47
C ASP A 361 20.80 -25.04 -17.35
N LEU A 362 21.53 -24.00 -16.92
CA LEU A 362 20.99 -22.64 -16.81
C LEU A 362 20.54 -22.07 -18.16
N LYS A 363 21.16 -22.50 -19.27
CA LYS A 363 20.77 -22.06 -20.60
C LYS A 363 19.41 -22.63 -21.00
N GLN A 364 19.18 -23.91 -20.74
CA GLN A 364 17.88 -24.53 -20.95
C GLN A 364 16.79 -23.85 -20.09
N ILE A 365 17.10 -23.53 -18.83
CA ILE A 365 16.18 -22.80 -17.96
C ILE A 365 15.89 -21.40 -18.51
N ALA A 366 16.90 -20.71 -19.04
CA ALA A 366 16.72 -19.41 -19.66
C ALA A 366 15.81 -19.46 -20.89
N GLN A 367 15.89 -20.52 -21.68
CA GLN A 367 15.01 -20.77 -22.83
C GLN A 367 13.56 -20.99 -22.37
N THR A 368 13.36 -21.87 -21.38
CA THR A 368 12.02 -22.20 -20.88
C THR A 368 11.32 -21.07 -20.15
N THR A 369 12.06 -20.06 -19.66
CA THR A 369 11.52 -18.93 -18.90
C THR A 369 11.28 -17.68 -19.76
N ALA A 370 10.86 -17.86 -21.02
CA ALA A 370 10.49 -16.75 -21.89
C ALA A 370 9.45 -15.84 -21.21
N GLY A 371 9.67 -14.52 -21.29
CA GLY A 371 8.82 -13.52 -20.67
C GLY A 371 9.02 -13.28 -19.17
N PHE A 372 9.89 -14.04 -18.47
CA PHE A 372 10.21 -13.80 -17.07
C PHE A 372 11.08 -12.54 -16.93
N ALA A 373 10.77 -11.73 -15.91
CA ALA A 373 11.61 -10.64 -15.47
C ALA A 373 12.73 -11.14 -14.53
N GLY A 374 13.69 -10.29 -14.22
CA GLY A 374 14.78 -10.66 -13.30
C GLY A 374 14.30 -11.10 -11.92
N ALA A 375 13.27 -10.48 -11.39
CA ALA A 375 12.66 -10.86 -10.11
C ALA A 375 11.98 -12.23 -10.16
N ASP A 376 11.39 -12.58 -11.31
CA ASP A 376 10.76 -13.91 -11.50
C ASP A 376 11.81 -15.02 -11.51
N LEU A 377 12.97 -14.76 -12.15
CA LEU A 377 14.11 -15.68 -12.19
C LEU A 377 14.77 -15.86 -10.82
N GLU A 378 14.90 -14.79 -10.05
CA GLU A 378 15.35 -14.86 -8.66
C GLU A 378 14.41 -15.75 -7.83
N ASN A 379 13.10 -15.46 -7.91
CA ASN A 379 12.07 -16.22 -7.21
C ASN A 379 12.04 -17.70 -7.64
N LEU A 380 12.23 -17.99 -8.92
CA LEU A 380 12.33 -19.34 -9.45
C LEU A 380 13.43 -20.15 -8.73
N LEU A 381 14.65 -19.62 -8.67
CA LEU A 381 15.76 -20.28 -8.01
C LEU A 381 15.59 -20.36 -6.49
N ASN A 382 14.93 -19.36 -5.89
CA ASN A 382 14.61 -19.38 -4.46
C ASN A 382 13.57 -20.46 -4.14
N GLU A 383 12.49 -20.56 -4.92
CA GLU A 383 11.47 -21.60 -4.76
C GLU A 383 12.04 -23.00 -4.98
N ALA A 384 12.93 -23.17 -5.97
CA ALA A 384 13.64 -24.43 -6.17
C ALA A 384 14.50 -24.81 -4.94
N ALA A 385 15.18 -23.83 -4.33
CA ALA A 385 15.96 -24.07 -3.12
C ALA A 385 15.06 -24.48 -1.93
N ILE A 386 13.89 -23.86 -1.80
CA ILE A 386 12.89 -24.23 -0.78
C ILE A 386 12.40 -25.67 -1.01
N LEU A 387 12.15 -26.07 -2.25
CA LEU A 387 11.73 -27.44 -2.59
C LEU A 387 12.81 -28.46 -2.27
N ALA A 388 14.08 -28.19 -2.63
CA ALA A 388 15.22 -29.05 -2.28
C ALA A 388 15.37 -29.21 -0.75
N ALA A 389 15.26 -28.11 0.00
CA ALA A 389 15.33 -28.15 1.46
C ALA A 389 14.18 -28.96 2.09
N LYS A 390 12.95 -28.82 1.58
CA LYS A 390 11.80 -29.65 2.01
C LYS A 390 12.00 -31.14 1.73
N ALA A 391 12.76 -31.48 0.68
CA ALA A 391 13.12 -32.86 0.37
C ALA A 391 14.36 -33.35 1.15
N GLY A 392 14.87 -32.58 2.13
CA GLY A 392 16.03 -32.93 2.95
C GLY A 392 17.37 -32.89 2.19
N ARG A 393 17.45 -32.24 1.03
CA ARG A 393 18.64 -32.16 0.20
C ARG A 393 19.37 -30.83 0.42
N LEU A 394 20.69 -30.86 0.28
CA LEU A 394 21.55 -29.68 0.42
C LEU A 394 21.91 -29.05 -0.93
N PHE A 395 21.39 -29.57 -2.03
CA PHE A 395 21.63 -29.07 -3.37
C PHE A 395 20.35 -29.15 -4.22
N LEU A 396 20.25 -28.27 -5.20
CA LEU A 396 19.15 -28.18 -6.15
C LEU A 396 19.34 -29.18 -7.28
N LYS A 397 18.25 -29.81 -7.72
CA LYS A 397 18.18 -30.63 -8.90
C LYS A 397 17.34 -29.98 -9.98
N GLN A 398 17.47 -30.44 -11.22
CA GLN A 398 16.66 -30.00 -12.37
C GLN A 398 15.15 -30.14 -12.09
N GLU A 399 14.73 -31.20 -11.42
CA GLU A 399 13.33 -31.43 -11.03
C GLU A 399 12.79 -30.34 -10.08
N ASP A 400 13.62 -29.79 -9.17
CA ASP A 400 13.20 -28.73 -8.25
C ASP A 400 12.92 -27.45 -9.02
N ILE A 401 13.74 -27.15 -10.03
CA ILE A 401 13.55 -25.98 -10.88
C ILE A 401 12.31 -26.12 -11.74
N GLN A 402 12.06 -27.31 -12.29
CA GLN A 402 10.85 -27.59 -13.05
C GLN A 402 9.57 -27.42 -12.20
N LYS A 403 9.58 -27.95 -10.97
CA LYS A 403 8.46 -27.78 -10.03
C LYS A 403 8.29 -26.32 -9.60
N ALA A 404 9.41 -25.62 -9.37
CA ALA A 404 9.40 -24.20 -9.05
C ALA A 404 8.88 -23.35 -10.22
N PHE A 405 9.24 -23.69 -11.47
CA PHE A 405 8.76 -23.00 -12.67
C PHE A 405 7.24 -23.06 -12.78
N ILE A 406 6.64 -24.23 -12.59
CA ILE A 406 5.19 -24.40 -12.58
C ILE A 406 4.57 -23.57 -11.44
N LYS A 407 5.16 -23.63 -10.23
CA LYS A 407 4.67 -22.89 -9.07
C LYS A 407 4.72 -21.38 -9.26
N VAL A 408 5.78 -20.85 -9.87
CA VAL A 408 5.94 -19.40 -10.12
C VAL A 408 5.10 -18.94 -11.30
N GLY A 409 5.03 -19.71 -12.40
CA GLY A 409 4.32 -19.34 -13.61
C GLY A 409 2.81 -19.51 -13.52
N ILE A 410 2.33 -20.60 -12.92
CA ILE A 410 0.90 -20.95 -12.89
C ILE A 410 0.34 -20.86 -11.47
N GLY A 411 1.14 -21.22 -10.46
CA GLY A 411 0.74 -21.24 -9.06
C GLY A 411 1.01 -22.58 -8.38
N ALA A 412 0.65 -22.68 -7.10
CA ALA A 412 0.83 -23.90 -6.32
C ALA A 412 -0.24 -24.95 -6.64
N GLU A 413 0.17 -26.21 -6.74
CA GLU A 413 -0.72 -27.36 -6.88
C GLU A 413 -1.63 -27.53 -5.66
N LYS A 414 -2.94 -27.72 -5.89
CA LYS A 414 -3.97 -27.90 -4.85
C LYS A 414 -4.35 -29.38 -4.68
N LYS A 415 -3.43 -30.19 -4.19
CA LYS A 415 -3.62 -31.65 -4.02
C LYS A 415 -4.70 -32.04 -3.02
N SER A 416 -5.14 -31.12 -2.16
CA SER A 416 -6.18 -31.39 -1.15
C SER A 416 -7.61 -31.19 -1.68
N ARG A 417 -7.79 -30.69 -2.92
CA ARG A 417 -9.11 -30.46 -3.50
C ARG A 417 -9.70 -31.80 -3.96
N VAL A 418 -10.83 -32.16 -3.39
CA VAL A 418 -11.60 -33.33 -3.84
C VAL A 418 -12.32 -32.95 -5.14
N ILE A 419 -11.96 -33.62 -6.23
CA ILE A 419 -12.53 -33.43 -7.55
C ILE A 419 -13.35 -34.66 -7.89
N SER A 420 -14.54 -34.49 -8.46
CA SER A 420 -15.36 -35.61 -8.92
C SER A 420 -14.72 -36.28 -10.14
N GLU A 421 -14.97 -37.56 -10.31
CA GLU A 421 -14.52 -38.32 -11.51
C GLU A 421 -14.99 -37.66 -12.81
N LYS A 422 -16.20 -37.08 -12.80
CA LYS A 422 -16.76 -36.36 -13.95
C LYS A 422 -15.89 -35.13 -14.27
N GLU A 423 -15.56 -34.32 -13.26
CA GLU A 423 -14.71 -33.11 -13.44
C GLU A 423 -13.29 -33.48 -13.86
N ARG A 424 -12.69 -34.51 -13.28
CA ARG A 424 -11.36 -35.03 -13.70
C ARG A 424 -11.37 -35.38 -15.18
N ARG A 425 -12.40 -36.09 -15.63
CA ARG A 425 -12.54 -36.49 -17.02
C ARG A 425 -12.71 -35.28 -17.95
N ILE A 426 -13.55 -34.31 -17.58
CA ILE A 426 -13.71 -33.10 -18.35
C ILE A 426 -12.37 -32.36 -18.48
N THR A 427 -11.65 -32.16 -17.37
CA THR A 427 -10.34 -31.49 -17.39
C THR A 427 -9.33 -32.25 -18.25
N ALA A 428 -9.31 -33.60 -18.21
CA ALA A 428 -8.36 -34.39 -18.99
C ALA A 428 -8.57 -34.20 -20.50
N PHE A 429 -9.81 -34.22 -20.98
CA PHE A 429 -10.11 -33.96 -22.38
C PHE A 429 -9.88 -32.50 -22.78
N HIS A 430 -10.18 -31.55 -21.89
CA HIS A 430 -9.93 -30.14 -22.11
C HIS A 430 -8.43 -29.86 -22.34
N GLU A 431 -7.58 -30.33 -21.43
CA GLU A 431 -6.13 -30.15 -21.54
C GLU A 431 -5.52 -30.93 -22.71
N ALA A 432 -6.04 -32.12 -23.01
CA ALA A 432 -5.63 -32.87 -24.18
C ALA A 432 -5.95 -32.14 -25.49
N GLY A 433 -7.10 -31.45 -25.57
CA GLY A 433 -7.47 -30.60 -26.70
C GLY A 433 -6.49 -29.47 -26.96
N HIS A 434 -6.04 -28.76 -25.90
CA HIS A 434 -4.97 -27.78 -26.04
C HIS A 434 -3.65 -28.40 -26.47
N ALA A 435 -3.26 -29.54 -25.88
CA ALA A 435 -1.99 -30.20 -26.14
C ALA A 435 -1.85 -30.64 -27.61
N ILE A 436 -2.89 -31.23 -28.19
CA ILE A 436 -2.90 -31.60 -29.60
C ILE A 436 -2.65 -30.39 -30.51
N LEU A 437 -3.33 -29.27 -30.26
CA LEU A 437 -3.18 -28.08 -31.08
C LEU A 437 -1.79 -27.47 -30.94
N PHE A 438 -1.17 -27.50 -29.77
CA PHE A 438 0.23 -27.11 -29.58
C PHE A 438 1.20 -27.98 -30.38
N HIS A 439 0.92 -29.24 -30.49
CA HIS A 439 1.80 -30.19 -31.24
C HIS A 439 1.66 -30.00 -32.76
N VAL A 440 0.44 -29.86 -33.25
CA VAL A 440 0.14 -29.83 -34.69
C VAL A 440 0.43 -28.46 -35.32
N LEU A 441 0.28 -27.38 -34.59
CA LEU A 441 0.48 -26.03 -35.13
C LEU A 441 1.94 -25.60 -34.99
N PRO A 442 2.58 -25.11 -36.08
CA PRO A 442 4.04 -24.94 -36.13
C PRO A 442 4.58 -23.75 -35.33
N ASP A 443 3.78 -22.69 -35.14
CA ASP A 443 4.27 -21.40 -34.59
C ASP A 443 3.94 -21.19 -33.10
N VAL A 444 3.35 -22.18 -32.44
CA VAL A 444 2.91 -22.04 -31.03
C VAL A 444 3.85 -22.71 -30.02
N GLY A 445 4.86 -23.43 -30.51
CA GLY A 445 5.84 -24.18 -29.72
C GLY A 445 5.33 -25.53 -29.22
N PRO A 446 6.25 -26.47 -28.97
CA PRO A 446 5.88 -27.79 -28.49
C PRO A 446 5.36 -27.80 -27.06
N VAL A 447 4.61 -28.82 -26.70
CA VAL A 447 4.12 -29.03 -25.33
C VAL A 447 5.30 -29.31 -24.40
N TYR A 448 5.38 -28.64 -23.27
CA TYR A 448 6.33 -28.95 -22.21
C TYR A 448 5.77 -29.95 -21.20
N SER A 449 4.54 -29.72 -20.75
CA SER A 449 3.85 -30.56 -19.76
C SER A 449 2.35 -30.32 -19.79
N VAL A 450 1.58 -31.41 -19.61
CA VAL A 450 0.13 -31.36 -19.44
C VAL A 450 -0.23 -31.92 -18.07
N SER A 451 -1.15 -31.28 -17.35
CA SER A 451 -1.56 -31.72 -16.01
C SER A 451 -3.02 -31.40 -15.72
N ILE A 452 -3.69 -32.34 -15.06
CA ILE A 452 -5.05 -32.20 -14.56
C ILE A 452 -5.10 -31.91 -13.06
N ILE A 453 -3.94 -31.66 -12.43
CA ILE A 453 -3.86 -31.26 -11.03
C ILE A 453 -4.25 -29.80 -10.93
N PRO A 454 -5.28 -29.43 -10.14
CA PRO A 454 -5.65 -28.04 -9.97
C PRO A 454 -4.49 -27.19 -9.48
N THR A 455 -4.22 -26.11 -10.20
CA THR A 455 -3.08 -25.24 -9.93
C THR A 455 -3.53 -23.79 -9.96
N GLY A 456 -3.26 -23.04 -8.88
CA GLY A 456 -3.71 -21.64 -8.79
C GLY A 456 -5.25 -21.51 -8.85
N SER A 457 -5.78 -20.88 -9.91
CA SER A 457 -7.21 -20.76 -10.20
C SER A 457 -7.69 -21.76 -11.28
N ALA A 458 -6.78 -22.45 -11.95
CA ALA A 458 -7.09 -23.37 -13.04
C ALA A 458 -7.40 -24.78 -12.56
N GLY A 459 -8.23 -25.52 -13.31
CA GLY A 459 -8.55 -26.92 -13.07
C GLY A 459 -7.42 -27.87 -13.47
N GLY A 460 -6.69 -27.52 -14.53
CA GLY A 460 -5.50 -28.16 -15.08
C GLY A 460 -4.64 -27.12 -15.78
N TYR A 461 -3.64 -27.55 -16.52
CA TYR A 461 -2.87 -26.68 -17.40
C TYR A 461 -2.17 -27.48 -18.51
N THR A 462 -2.07 -26.86 -19.67
CA THR A 462 -1.20 -27.26 -20.78
C THR A 462 -0.17 -26.17 -21.01
N MET A 463 1.11 -26.50 -20.84
CA MET A 463 2.20 -25.55 -20.93
C MET A 463 3.01 -25.75 -22.19
N PRO A 464 3.12 -24.73 -23.07
CA PRO A 464 4.04 -24.78 -24.19
C PRO A 464 5.47 -24.48 -23.75
N LEU A 465 6.45 -24.95 -24.54
CA LEU A 465 7.86 -24.62 -24.44
C LEU A 465 8.22 -23.64 -25.57
N PRO A 466 8.36 -22.33 -25.30
CA PRO A 466 8.83 -21.40 -26.31
C PRO A 466 10.28 -21.76 -26.71
N GLU A 467 10.52 -21.94 -28.01
CA GLU A 467 11.87 -22.25 -28.51
C GLU A 467 12.75 -21.01 -28.60
N GLN A 468 12.16 -19.86 -28.90
CA GLN A 468 12.86 -18.59 -29.09
C GLN A 468 12.01 -17.41 -28.56
N ASP A 469 12.70 -16.31 -28.24
CA ASP A 469 12.03 -15.04 -27.96
C ASP A 469 11.70 -14.36 -29.31
N GLU A 470 10.43 -14.21 -29.61
CA GLU A 470 10.01 -13.56 -30.83
C GLU A 470 9.83 -12.06 -30.63
N MET A 471 10.43 -11.28 -31.53
CA MET A 471 10.28 -9.82 -31.50
C MET A 471 8.92 -9.39 -32.06
N PHE A 472 8.36 -10.14 -33.03
CA PHE A 472 7.11 -9.79 -33.71
C PHE A 472 6.17 -10.99 -33.75
N ASN A 473 4.89 -10.74 -33.42
CA ASN A 473 3.83 -11.72 -33.63
C ASN A 473 3.26 -11.54 -35.04
N THR A 474 3.36 -12.57 -35.87
CA THR A 474 2.74 -12.57 -37.20
C THR A 474 1.24 -12.80 -37.08
N LYS A 475 0.48 -12.40 -38.13
CA LYS A 475 -0.96 -12.70 -38.23
C LYS A 475 -1.23 -14.21 -38.13
N GLY A 476 -0.37 -15.03 -38.79
CA GLY A 476 -0.48 -16.50 -38.75
C GLY A 476 -0.36 -17.04 -37.34
N LYS A 477 0.67 -16.61 -36.61
CA LYS A 477 0.87 -17.01 -35.21
C LYS A 477 -0.29 -16.61 -34.30
N MET A 478 -0.77 -15.37 -34.40
CA MET A 478 -1.90 -14.92 -33.59
C MET A 478 -3.18 -15.74 -33.86
N LEU A 479 -3.42 -16.16 -35.12
CA LEU A 479 -4.52 -17.06 -35.45
C LEU A 479 -4.30 -18.47 -34.85
N GLN A 480 -3.06 -18.96 -34.81
CA GLN A 480 -2.73 -20.24 -34.16
C GLN A 480 -2.91 -20.14 -32.64
N ASP A 481 -2.48 -19.05 -32.00
CA ASP A 481 -2.70 -18.81 -30.57
C ASP A 481 -4.21 -18.80 -30.21
N ILE A 482 -5.05 -18.18 -31.06
CA ILE A 482 -6.50 -18.22 -30.89
C ILE A 482 -7.01 -19.66 -31.06
N THR A 483 -6.52 -20.39 -32.07
CA THR A 483 -6.92 -21.77 -32.33
C THR A 483 -6.61 -22.67 -31.14
N VAL A 484 -5.40 -22.57 -30.58
CA VAL A 484 -4.99 -23.29 -29.36
C VAL A 484 -5.86 -22.92 -28.17
N ALA A 485 -6.11 -21.62 -27.94
CA ALA A 485 -6.94 -21.17 -26.83
C ALA A 485 -8.38 -21.76 -26.88
N LEU A 486 -8.88 -22.07 -28.07
CA LEU A 486 -10.21 -22.67 -28.24
C LEU A 486 -10.20 -24.22 -28.09
N GLY A 487 -9.03 -24.85 -28.03
CA GLY A 487 -8.86 -26.31 -28.05
C GLY A 487 -9.61 -27.05 -26.96
N GLY A 488 -9.49 -26.59 -25.72
CA GLY A 488 -10.17 -27.24 -24.59
C GLY A 488 -11.70 -27.20 -24.74
N ARG A 489 -12.23 -26.06 -25.20
CA ARG A 489 -13.66 -25.88 -25.47
C ARG A 489 -14.17 -26.83 -26.56
N VAL A 490 -13.40 -26.98 -27.63
CA VAL A 490 -13.73 -27.86 -28.76
C VAL A 490 -13.72 -29.32 -28.30
N ALA A 491 -12.73 -29.72 -27.51
CA ALA A 491 -12.64 -31.08 -26.99
C ALA A 491 -13.83 -31.42 -26.07
N GLU A 492 -14.24 -30.48 -25.20
CA GLU A 492 -15.45 -30.63 -24.37
C GLU A 492 -16.69 -30.88 -25.23
N GLU A 493 -16.91 -30.09 -26.28
CA GLU A 493 -18.06 -30.22 -27.17
C GLU A 493 -18.08 -31.56 -27.91
N ILE A 494 -16.95 -32.00 -28.44
CA ILE A 494 -16.86 -33.24 -29.21
C ILE A 494 -17.14 -34.48 -28.32
N ILE A 495 -16.59 -34.48 -27.09
CA ILE A 495 -16.61 -35.71 -26.23
C ILE A 495 -17.88 -35.79 -25.39
N PHE A 496 -18.38 -34.63 -24.89
CA PHE A 496 -19.48 -34.64 -23.92
C PHE A 496 -20.80 -34.16 -24.49
N ASP A 497 -20.83 -33.65 -25.73
CA ASP A 497 -21.99 -32.97 -26.34
C ASP A 497 -22.54 -31.89 -25.38
N ASP A 498 -21.65 -31.33 -24.56
CA ASP A 498 -21.95 -30.33 -23.53
C ASP A 498 -20.72 -29.42 -23.33
N ILE A 499 -20.90 -28.34 -22.59
CA ILE A 499 -19.89 -27.30 -22.47
C ILE A 499 -19.87 -26.80 -21.03
N THR A 500 -18.65 -26.49 -20.55
CA THR A 500 -18.50 -26.02 -19.17
C THR A 500 -18.04 -24.55 -19.09
N THR A 501 -18.10 -23.99 -17.90
CA THR A 501 -17.53 -22.67 -17.62
C THR A 501 -16.01 -22.70 -17.50
N GLY A 502 -15.37 -23.86 -17.56
CA GLY A 502 -13.91 -24.04 -17.48
C GLY A 502 -13.16 -23.22 -18.53
N ALA A 503 -13.66 -23.23 -19.75
CA ALA A 503 -13.07 -22.51 -20.88
C ALA A 503 -13.24 -20.96 -20.85
N SER A 504 -13.76 -20.38 -19.76
CA SER A 504 -14.04 -18.93 -19.71
C SER A 504 -12.80 -18.05 -19.88
N GLN A 505 -11.67 -18.47 -19.33
CA GLN A 505 -10.40 -17.75 -19.45
C GLN A 505 -9.82 -17.86 -20.87
N ASP A 506 -9.93 -19.04 -21.49
CA ASP A 506 -9.46 -19.30 -22.84
C ASP A 506 -10.25 -18.50 -23.87
N ILE A 507 -11.57 -18.44 -23.71
CA ILE A 507 -12.45 -17.60 -24.54
C ILE A 507 -12.08 -16.12 -24.38
N LYS A 508 -11.79 -15.66 -23.15
CA LYS A 508 -11.37 -14.28 -22.90
C LYS A 508 -10.03 -13.97 -23.58
N GLN A 509 -9.07 -14.90 -23.52
CA GLN A 509 -7.77 -14.78 -24.19
C GLN A 509 -7.94 -14.73 -25.71
N ALA A 510 -8.64 -15.71 -26.28
CA ALA A 510 -8.93 -15.75 -27.72
C ALA A 510 -9.60 -14.46 -28.22
N THR A 511 -10.63 -13.99 -27.52
CA THR A 511 -11.32 -12.74 -27.84
C THR A 511 -10.40 -11.53 -27.73
N GLY A 512 -9.53 -11.46 -26.72
CA GLY A 512 -8.56 -10.39 -26.55
C GLY A 512 -7.55 -10.31 -27.69
N ILE A 513 -7.03 -11.46 -28.12
CA ILE A 513 -6.11 -11.55 -29.27
C ILE A 513 -6.83 -11.12 -30.56
N ALA A 514 -8.00 -11.68 -30.85
CA ALA A 514 -8.79 -11.34 -32.05
C ALA A 514 -9.14 -9.86 -32.09
N LYS A 515 -9.54 -9.27 -30.97
CA LYS A 515 -9.81 -7.82 -30.86
C LYS A 515 -8.56 -7.01 -31.16
N SER A 516 -7.41 -7.37 -30.57
CA SER A 516 -6.14 -6.66 -30.83
C SER A 516 -5.71 -6.76 -32.29
N MET A 517 -5.93 -7.89 -32.96
CA MET A 517 -5.68 -8.04 -34.40
C MET A 517 -6.47 -7.05 -35.22
N VAL A 518 -7.75 -6.83 -34.88
CA VAL A 518 -8.66 -5.97 -35.63
C VAL A 518 -8.45 -4.50 -35.29
N THR A 519 -8.36 -4.16 -33.99
CA THR A 519 -8.36 -2.75 -33.53
C THR A 519 -6.97 -2.14 -33.42
N LYS A 520 -5.95 -2.92 -33.05
CA LYS A 520 -4.62 -2.41 -32.75
C LYS A 520 -3.62 -2.60 -33.89
N PHE A 521 -3.64 -3.77 -34.51
CA PHE A 521 -2.64 -4.16 -35.49
C PHE A 521 -3.09 -4.00 -36.95
N GLY A 522 -4.36 -3.62 -37.21
CA GLY A 522 -4.88 -3.44 -38.57
C GLY A 522 -4.84 -4.73 -39.42
N MET A 523 -5.00 -5.91 -38.79
CA MET A 523 -4.90 -7.22 -39.46
C MET A 523 -6.21 -7.67 -40.10
N SER A 524 -7.25 -6.82 -40.14
CA SER A 524 -8.52 -7.08 -40.83
C SER A 524 -8.62 -6.26 -42.13
N GLU A 525 -8.98 -6.92 -43.25
CA GLU A 525 -9.17 -6.24 -44.52
C GLU A 525 -10.41 -5.34 -44.50
N LYS A 526 -11.47 -5.71 -43.77
CA LYS A 526 -12.71 -4.94 -43.70
C LYS A 526 -12.57 -3.68 -42.85
N VAL A 527 -11.79 -3.72 -41.79
CA VAL A 527 -11.54 -2.56 -40.92
C VAL A 527 -10.40 -1.70 -41.45
N GLY A 528 -9.44 -2.31 -42.16
CA GLY A 528 -8.30 -1.64 -42.79
C GLY A 528 -7.14 -1.36 -41.80
N LEU A 529 -6.17 -0.58 -42.28
CA LEU A 529 -4.94 -0.23 -41.54
C LEU A 529 -5.18 1.00 -40.63
N ILE A 530 -6.14 0.90 -39.74
CA ILE A 530 -6.50 1.98 -38.80
C ILE A 530 -6.36 1.43 -37.40
N ASN A 531 -5.70 2.18 -36.53
CA ASN A 531 -5.66 1.90 -35.11
C ASN A 531 -6.89 2.51 -34.42
N TYR A 532 -7.77 1.65 -33.92
CA TYR A 532 -8.96 1.99 -33.14
C TYR A 532 -8.80 1.65 -31.67
N ASP A 533 -7.60 1.20 -31.26
CA ASP A 533 -7.30 0.98 -29.85
C ASP A 533 -7.06 2.35 -29.22
N ASP A 534 -8.00 2.80 -28.42
CA ASP A 534 -7.76 3.94 -27.55
C ASP A 534 -6.70 3.50 -26.52
N ASP A 535 -5.45 3.91 -26.72
CA ASP A 535 -4.34 3.78 -25.73
C ASP A 535 -4.64 4.55 -24.41
N SER A 536 -5.88 5.05 -24.28
CA SER A 536 -6.41 5.60 -23.04
C SER A 536 -6.81 4.48 -22.08
N ASP A 537 -5.81 3.80 -21.50
CA ASP A 537 -5.90 3.21 -20.16
C ASP A 537 -6.15 4.31 -19.09
N GLU A 538 -6.82 5.37 -19.47
CA GLU A 538 -7.40 6.34 -18.56
C GLU A 538 -8.59 5.68 -17.86
N VAL A 539 -8.29 4.92 -16.81
CA VAL A 539 -9.28 4.62 -15.78
C VAL A 539 -9.63 5.96 -15.11
N PHE A 540 -10.47 6.75 -15.77
CA PHE A 540 -11.15 7.88 -15.17
C PHE A 540 -12.15 7.34 -14.14
N ILE A 541 -11.70 7.20 -12.90
CA ILE A 541 -12.60 7.17 -11.77
C ILE A 541 -13.21 8.57 -11.67
N GLY A 542 -14.37 8.77 -12.28
CA GLY A 542 -15.10 10.02 -12.13
C GLY A 542 -15.76 10.62 -13.37
N ARG A 543 -15.67 9.99 -14.55
CA ARG A 543 -16.54 10.33 -15.67
C ARG A 543 -17.70 9.35 -15.73
N ASP A 544 -18.89 9.89 -15.83
CA ASP A 544 -20.18 9.18 -15.92
C ASP A 544 -20.05 7.83 -16.63
N LEU A 545 -20.51 6.76 -15.99
CA LEU A 545 -20.67 5.41 -16.55
C LEU A 545 -21.51 5.35 -17.84
N ALA A 546 -21.98 6.50 -18.33
CA ALA A 546 -22.86 6.61 -19.49
C ALA A 546 -22.13 6.88 -20.80
N HIS A 547 -20.86 7.36 -20.83
CA HIS A 547 -20.15 7.71 -22.07
C HIS A 547 -18.64 7.43 -21.97
N ALA A 548 -18.25 6.16 -21.94
CA ALA A 548 -17.00 5.77 -22.56
C ALA A 548 -17.23 5.97 -24.08
N SER A 549 -16.96 7.17 -24.59
CA SER A 549 -17.04 7.42 -26.03
C SER A 549 -15.94 6.59 -26.69
N ARG A 550 -16.33 5.47 -27.30
CA ARG A 550 -15.49 4.76 -28.25
C ARG A 550 -15.03 5.80 -29.25
N GLY A 551 -13.72 5.88 -29.54
CA GLY A 551 -13.17 6.83 -30.51
C GLY A 551 -13.70 6.66 -31.95
N TYR A 552 -14.71 5.79 -32.15
CA TYR A 552 -15.30 5.45 -33.40
C TYR A 552 -16.83 5.26 -33.31
N GLY A 553 -17.53 5.52 -34.43
CA GLY A 553 -19.01 5.44 -34.49
C GLY A 553 -19.55 4.00 -34.47
N GLU A 554 -20.85 3.86 -34.20
CA GLU A 554 -21.53 2.57 -34.07
C GLU A 554 -21.37 1.65 -35.30
N ASN A 555 -21.31 2.22 -36.50
CA ASN A 555 -21.09 1.44 -37.73
C ASN A 555 -19.74 0.73 -37.72
N VAL A 556 -18.67 1.41 -37.29
CA VAL A 556 -17.33 0.83 -37.20
C VAL A 556 -17.29 -0.21 -36.07
N ALA A 557 -17.95 0.06 -34.95
CA ALA A 557 -18.07 -0.90 -33.86
C ALA A 557 -18.71 -2.21 -34.32
N GLY A 558 -19.81 -2.11 -35.09
CA GLY A 558 -20.47 -3.30 -35.65
C GLY A 558 -19.58 -4.09 -36.61
N VAL A 559 -18.75 -3.42 -37.43
CA VAL A 559 -17.79 -4.09 -38.33
C VAL A 559 -16.68 -4.78 -37.50
N ILE A 560 -16.15 -4.11 -36.46
CA ILE A 560 -15.15 -4.71 -35.57
C ILE A 560 -15.71 -5.97 -34.91
N ASP A 561 -16.91 -5.91 -34.33
CA ASP A 561 -17.55 -7.04 -33.67
C ASP A 561 -17.78 -8.22 -34.62
N GLN A 562 -18.19 -7.94 -35.89
CA GLN A 562 -18.34 -8.95 -36.92
C GLN A 562 -17.01 -9.60 -37.30
N GLU A 563 -15.93 -8.81 -37.44
CA GLU A 563 -14.62 -9.32 -37.81
C GLU A 563 -14.00 -10.15 -36.64
N VAL A 564 -14.13 -9.68 -35.41
CA VAL A 564 -13.71 -10.48 -34.23
C VAL A 564 -14.44 -11.81 -34.21
N LYS A 565 -15.77 -11.78 -34.38
CA LYS A 565 -16.56 -13.02 -34.42
C LYS A 565 -16.11 -13.93 -35.57
N ARG A 566 -15.91 -13.40 -36.80
CA ARG A 566 -15.43 -14.21 -37.93
C ARG A 566 -14.10 -14.89 -37.66
N ILE A 567 -13.12 -14.15 -37.07
CA ILE A 567 -11.81 -14.71 -36.71
C ILE A 567 -11.97 -15.86 -35.69
N ILE A 568 -12.78 -15.68 -34.67
CA ILE A 568 -13.04 -16.72 -33.67
C ILE A 568 -13.70 -17.93 -34.31
N ASP A 569 -14.76 -17.72 -35.14
CA ASP A 569 -15.48 -18.84 -35.79
C ASP A 569 -14.56 -19.63 -36.74
N GLU A 570 -13.68 -18.96 -37.50
CA GLU A 570 -12.70 -19.62 -38.37
C GLU A 570 -11.66 -20.42 -37.58
N CYS A 571 -11.10 -19.85 -36.51
CA CYS A 571 -10.16 -20.54 -35.64
C CYS A 571 -10.82 -21.72 -34.92
N TYR A 572 -12.07 -21.58 -34.50
CA TYR A 572 -12.86 -22.65 -33.90
C TYR A 572 -13.07 -23.82 -34.86
N ALA A 573 -13.49 -23.52 -36.10
CA ALA A 573 -13.66 -24.55 -37.14
C ALA A 573 -12.33 -25.30 -37.44
N LYS A 574 -11.21 -24.55 -37.47
CA LYS A 574 -9.88 -25.13 -37.66
C LYS A 574 -9.48 -26.03 -36.48
N ALA A 575 -9.67 -25.55 -35.24
CA ALA A 575 -9.42 -26.38 -34.05
C ALA A 575 -10.23 -27.68 -34.06
N LYS A 576 -11.53 -27.58 -34.41
CA LYS A 576 -12.44 -28.73 -34.50
C LYS A 576 -11.99 -29.73 -35.53
N SER A 577 -11.54 -29.30 -36.72
CA SER A 577 -11.05 -30.19 -37.76
C SER A 577 -9.78 -30.94 -37.32
N ILE A 578 -8.83 -30.25 -36.68
CA ILE A 578 -7.59 -30.86 -36.19
C ILE A 578 -7.90 -31.86 -35.07
N ILE A 579 -8.70 -31.52 -34.09
CA ILE A 579 -9.01 -32.41 -32.96
C ILE A 579 -9.75 -33.67 -33.43
N LEU A 580 -10.65 -33.56 -34.42
CA LEU A 580 -11.32 -34.71 -35.03
C LEU A 580 -10.37 -35.60 -35.83
N GLU A 581 -9.36 -35.02 -36.49
CA GLU A 581 -8.32 -35.78 -37.20
C GLU A 581 -7.46 -36.61 -36.24
N TYR A 582 -7.15 -36.05 -35.07
CA TYR A 582 -6.36 -36.69 -34.01
C TYR A 582 -7.20 -37.22 -32.85
N ASP A 583 -8.45 -37.63 -33.10
CA ASP A 583 -9.38 -38.12 -32.07
C ASP A 583 -8.79 -39.29 -31.23
N HIS A 584 -8.05 -40.19 -31.89
CA HIS A 584 -7.38 -41.31 -31.22
C HIS A 584 -6.32 -40.80 -30.19
N VAL A 585 -5.57 -39.72 -30.52
CA VAL A 585 -4.60 -39.10 -29.61
C VAL A 585 -5.33 -38.40 -28.48
N LEU A 586 -6.46 -37.75 -28.76
CA LEU A 586 -7.29 -37.09 -27.75
C LEU A 586 -7.70 -38.05 -26.64
N HIS A 587 -8.20 -39.24 -27.04
CA HIS A 587 -8.60 -40.28 -26.10
C HIS A 587 -7.41 -40.87 -25.35
N ALA A 588 -6.30 -41.22 -26.04
CA ALA A 588 -5.10 -41.76 -25.42
C ALA A 588 -4.44 -40.79 -24.42
N CYS A 589 -4.39 -39.50 -24.78
CA CYS A 589 -3.86 -38.44 -23.91
C CYS A 589 -4.73 -38.28 -22.65
N ALA A 590 -6.06 -38.20 -22.81
CA ALA A 590 -6.98 -38.07 -21.68
C ALA A 590 -6.91 -39.27 -20.73
N GLU A 591 -6.81 -40.52 -21.25
CA GLU A 591 -6.65 -41.72 -20.43
C GLU A 591 -5.33 -41.70 -19.66
N LEU A 592 -4.23 -41.35 -20.31
CA LEU A 592 -2.91 -41.22 -19.68
C LEU A 592 -2.91 -40.14 -18.58
N LEU A 593 -3.61 -38.99 -18.80
CA LEU A 593 -3.79 -37.97 -17.81
C LEU A 593 -4.64 -38.43 -16.62
N LEU A 594 -5.67 -39.23 -16.85
CA LEU A 594 -6.48 -39.81 -15.78
C LEU A 594 -5.70 -40.79 -14.91
N GLU A 595 -4.75 -41.52 -15.50
CA GLU A 595 -3.86 -42.47 -14.81
C GLU A 595 -2.75 -41.75 -14.03
N LYS A 596 -1.97 -40.89 -14.72
CA LYS A 596 -0.75 -40.25 -14.19
C LYS A 596 -0.96 -38.86 -13.58
N GLU A 597 -2.09 -38.24 -13.82
CA GLU A 597 -2.45 -36.84 -13.44
C GLU A 597 -1.54 -35.77 -14.09
N LYS A 598 -0.36 -36.11 -14.52
CA LYS A 598 0.58 -35.23 -15.20
C LYS A 598 1.44 -36.05 -16.17
N ILE A 599 1.64 -35.51 -17.38
CA ILE A 599 2.48 -36.10 -18.41
C ILE A 599 3.57 -35.14 -18.89
N SER A 600 4.72 -35.69 -19.24
CA SER A 600 5.85 -34.95 -19.81
C SER A 600 5.71 -34.80 -21.33
N ARG A 601 6.61 -33.99 -21.91
CA ARG A 601 6.72 -33.84 -23.37
C ARG A 601 6.91 -35.17 -24.06
N GLU A 602 7.86 -35.98 -23.61
CA GLU A 602 8.23 -37.28 -24.23
C GLU A 602 7.05 -38.24 -24.18
N GLU A 603 6.34 -38.31 -23.07
CA GLU A 603 5.15 -39.16 -22.93
C GLU A 603 4.01 -38.71 -23.83
N PHE A 604 3.83 -37.38 -24.03
CA PHE A 604 2.82 -36.85 -24.92
C PHE A 604 3.16 -37.07 -26.40
N GLU A 605 4.42 -36.78 -26.81
CA GLU A 605 4.86 -36.95 -28.19
C GLU A 605 4.80 -38.43 -28.63
N ALA A 606 5.04 -39.40 -27.69
CA ALA A 606 4.91 -40.81 -27.96
C ALA A 606 3.48 -41.27 -28.35
N LEU A 607 2.45 -40.47 -28.07
CA LEU A 607 1.06 -40.79 -28.42
C LEU A 607 0.76 -40.64 -29.92
N PHE A 608 1.60 -39.89 -30.65
CA PHE A 608 1.43 -39.69 -32.10
C PHE A 608 2.02 -40.82 -32.94
N GLY A 609 2.75 -41.77 -32.31
CA GLY A 609 3.41 -42.87 -33.02
C GLY A 609 4.60 -42.42 -33.88
N ASP A 610 5.27 -43.36 -34.56
CA ASP A 610 6.42 -43.11 -35.45
C ASP A 610 6.04 -42.43 -36.81
N GLU A 611 5.02 -41.59 -36.84
CA GLU A 611 4.65 -40.80 -38.02
C GLU A 611 5.29 -39.40 -37.97
N ALA A 612 6.62 -39.36 -37.80
CA ALA A 612 7.38 -38.12 -37.92
C ALA A 612 8.39 -38.22 -39.09
#